data_68d3710dea42abb459f73a70b979f5cc
#
_entry.id   68d3710dea42abb459f73a70b979f5cc
#
_cell.length_a   1.000
_cell.length_b   1.000
_cell.length_c   1.000
_cell.angle_alpha   90.00
_cell.angle_beta   90.00
_cell.angle_gamma   90.00
#
_symmetry.space_group_name_H-M   'P 1'
#
loop_
_entity.id
_entity.type
_entity.pdbx_description
1 polymer ?
#
loop_
_entity_poly.entity_id
_entity_poly.type
_entity_poly.pdbx_seq_one_letter_code
_entity_poly.pdbx_strand_id
1 'polypeptide(L)'
;MKLLKKKGINILALAVLAFMIFVRLTSYGDLNLSVANADTETYIKGGAAPLFSKDMLTKSRLFTTNLFYYLADAQGCEIQTVSYPALRTETYRAIQPCFDRIVFFQNILSIIAWSLLSLAVTKRLSGGYEKLLAVSLITAFGFTPAIADWDSILGSESLTFSLFAISLALIIEVCFNFARENNKRTTFTHILAMVALVFWAFTRDANIYTLAVLFAVSIISYFVFPAVRKTKKLLVLITAIFLVTVVGLQSAMTSGRWATPMTNVFNDLILPHPARVEFMQTLGMPDPASAEYSTWFNENAPRAYARFLLAHPGYTLTSFTSELDGIFSENIQPYFYSEQTPARVALMAANDVLHPKTHLIFILDILLMAGLLFSLFRRKNINFTLWVGLEIWLFLSASATMAVGFFADSIGLTRHTMFAVEMFRLMMWVFLIVLFDQSNRKDEFQIS
;
A
#
# COMPACT_ATOMS: atom_id res chain seq x y z
N MET A 1 3.32 42.26 2.10
CA MET A 1 4.10 41.44 3.01
C MET A 1 3.60 39.98 3.12
N LYS A 2 2.30 39.69 3.40
CA LYS A 2 1.75 38.28 3.48
C LYS A 2 1.94 37.48 2.19
N LEU A 3 1.75 38.05 1.00
CA LEU A 3 1.92 37.37 -0.31
C LEU A 3 3.38 36.99 -0.62
N LEU A 4 4.33 37.87 -0.27
CA LEU A 4 5.76 37.59 -0.43
C LEU A 4 6.21 36.46 0.52
N LYS A 5 5.71 36.46 1.77
CA LYS A 5 5.98 35.38 2.73
C LYS A 5 5.44 34.04 2.25
N LYS A 6 4.22 34.00 1.65
CA LYS A 6 3.62 32.78 1.10
C LYS A 6 4.37 32.24 -0.13
N LYS A 7 4.87 33.12 -1.03
CA LYS A 7 5.72 32.71 -2.17
C LYS A 7 7.04 32.15 -1.69
N GLY A 8 7.69 32.77 -0.71
CA GLY A 8 8.95 32.30 -0.15
C GLY A 8 8.86 30.91 0.44
N ILE A 9 7.79 30.60 1.18
CA ILE A 9 7.58 29.26 1.76
C ILE A 9 7.39 28.19 0.68
N ASN A 10 6.66 28.48 -0.39
CA ASN A 10 6.49 27.51 -1.48
C ASN A 10 7.81 27.23 -2.22
N ILE A 11 8.65 28.27 -2.40
CA ILE A 11 9.99 28.10 -2.99
C ILE A 11 10.87 27.25 -2.07
N LEU A 12 10.85 27.50 -0.76
CA LEU A 12 11.60 26.72 0.20
C LEU A 12 11.14 25.25 0.24
N ALA A 13 9.83 24.99 0.17
CA ALA A 13 9.29 23.63 0.09
C ALA A 13 9.78 22.90 -1.18
N LEU A 14 9.82 23.58 -2.32
CA LEU A 14 10.37 23.00 -3.55
C LEU A 14 11.89 22.77 -3.46
N ALA A 15 12.62 23.66 -2.80
CA ALA A 15 14.06 23.49 -2.56
C ALA A 15 14.35 22.28 -1.65
N VAL A 16 13.55 22.09 -0.59
CA VAL A 16 13.61 20.89 0.28
C VAL A 16 13.33 19.64 -0.52
N LEU A 17 12.28 19.64 -1.34
CA LEU A 17 11.96 18.50 -2.20
C LEU A 17 13.11 18.16 -3.16
N ALA A 18 13.67 19.17 -3.84
CA ALA A 18 14.81 18.98 -4.74
C ALA A 18 16.05 18.43 -4.02
N PHE A 19 16.31 18.93 -2.80
CA PHE A 19 17.38 18.40 -1.95
C PHE A 19 17.14 16.94 -1.57
N MET A 20 15.94 16.57 -1.17
CA MET A 20 15.59 15.19 -0.82
C MET A 20 15.71 14.25 -2.02
N ILE A 21 15.30 14.69 -3.22
CA ILE A 21 15.52 13.94 -4.46
C ILE A 21 17.01 13.75 -4.72
N PHE A 22 17.81 14.81 -4.57
CA PHE A 22 19.26 14.73 -4.70
C PHE A 22 19.87 13.71 -3.73
N VAL A 23 19.48 13.75 -2.46
CA VAL A 23 19.91 12.75 -1.46
C VAL A 23 19.51 11.33 -1.90
N ARG A 24 18.28 11.13 -2.35
CA ARG A 24 17.81 9.83 -2.85
C ARG A 24 18.65 9.29 -4.00
N LEU A 25 19.01 10.16 -4.95
CA LEU A 25 19.80 9.78 -6.13
C LEU A 25 21.27 9.50 -5.80
N THR A 26 21.83 10.12 -4.77
CA THR A 26 23.27 10.04 -4.46
C THR A 26 23.63 9.11 -3.31
N SER A 27 22.67 8.76 -2.43
CA SER A 27 22.95 8.01 -1.19
C SER A 27 22.66 6.50 -1.28
N TYR A 28 22.05 6.04 -2.35
CA TYR A 28 21.68 4.63 -2.54
C TYR A 28 22.66 3.83 -3.40
N GLY A 29 23.74 4.45 -3.87
CA GLY A 29 24.72 3.81 -4.74
C GLY A 29 24.18 3.55 -6.14
N ASP A 30 24.31 2.30 -6.62
CA ASP A 30 23.84 1.95 -7.96
C ASP A 30 22.30 1.78 -7.99
N LEU A 31 21.64 2.73 -8.64
CA LEU A 31 20.18 2.73 -8.80
C LEU A 31 19.68 1.63 -9.77
N ASN A 32 20.58 1.00 -10.51
CA ASN A 32 20.26 -0.10 -11.41
C ASN A 32 20.46 -1.47 -10.74
N LEU A 33 20.88 -1.51 -9.49
CA LEU A 33 21.12 -2.74 -8.79
C LEU A 33 19.84 -3.56 -8.65
N SER A 34 19.72 -4.62 -9.44
CA SER A 34 18.57 -5.51 -9.44
C SER A 34 18.83 -6.77 -8.63
N VAL A 35 17.91 -7.08 -7.72
CA VAL A 35 18.01 -8.22 -6.79
C VAL A 35 16.78 -9.12 -6.93
N ALA A 36 17.03 -10.41 -7.20
CA ALA A 36 15.95 -11.40 -7.26
C ALA A 36 15.45 -11.79 -5.85
N ASN A 37 14.19 -12.15 -5.79
CA ASN A 37 13.56 -12.86 -4.68
C ASN A 37 12.99 -14.20 -5.16
N ALA A 38 12.42 -14.99 -4.25
CA ALA A 38 11.87 -16.31 -4.56
C ALA A 38 10.77 -16.29 -5.64
N ASP A 39 10.08 -15.16 -5.79
CA ASP A 39 8.97 -15.00 -6.73
C ASP A 39 9.37 -14.40 -8.08
N THR A 40 10.59 -13.90 -8.23
CA THR A 40 11.05 -13.11 -9.39
C THR A 40 10.81 -13.84 -10.71
N GLU A 41 11.05 -15.16 -10.78
CA GLU A 41 10.82 -15.95 -11.99
C GLU A 41 9.37 -15.86 -12.48
N THR A 42 8.41 -15.82 -11.56
CA THR A 42 6.99 -15.75 -11.91
C THR A 42 6.59 -14.37 -12.44
N TYR A 43 7.26 -13.29 -12.00
CA TYR A 43 7.07 -11.94 -12.53
C TYR A 43 7.62 -11.82 -13.94
N ILE A 44 8.80 -12.40 -14.20
CA ILE A 44 9.42 -12.39 -15.53
C ILE A 44 8.57 -13.19 -16.52
N LYS A 45 8.13 -14.40 -16.15
CA LYS A 45 7.20 -15.19 -16.96
C LYS A 45 5.90 -14.44 -17.27
N GLY A 46 5.38 -13.68 -16.29
CA GLY A 46 4.21 -12.82 -16.49
C GLY A 46 4.48 -11.70 -17.49
N GLY A 47 5.63 -11.04 -17.39
CA GLY A 47 6.04 -9.98 -18.33
C GLY A 47 6.37 -10.47 -19.74
N ALA A 48 6.68 -11.75 -19.92
CA ALA A 48 6.90 -12.35 -21.24
C ALA A 48 5.58 -12.72 -21.96
N ALA A 49 4.41 -12.61 -21.30
CA ALA A 49 3.13 -12.93 -21.91
C ALA A 49 2.76 -11.91 -23.01
N PRO A 50 2.11 -12.35 -24.11
CA PRO A 50 1.65 -11.44 -25.16
C PRO A 50 0.72 -10.36 -24.63
N LEU A 51 0.87 -9.13 -25.12
CA LEU A 51 0.08 -7.99 -24.65
C LEU A 51 -1.42 -8.27 -24.80
N PHE A 52 -2.20 -7.98 -23.77
CA PHE A 52 -3.64 -8.25 -23.66
C PHE A 52 -4.07 -9.72 -23.76
N SER A 53 -3.13 -10.68 -23.71
CA SER A 53 -3.48 -12.08 -23.57
C SER A 53 -4.15 -12.36 -22.20
N LYS A 54 -4.87 -13.49 -22.11
CA LYS A 54 -5.42 -13.94 -20.82
C LYS A 54 -4.31 -14.14 -19.79
N ASP A 55 -3.16 -14.62 -20.21
CA ASP A 55 -2.01 -14.85 -19.33
C ASP A 55 -1.46 -13.54 -18.75
N MET A 56 -1.37 -12.48 -19.54
CA MET A 56 -0.97 -11.17 -19.07
C MET A 56 -2.00 -10.56 -18.10
N LEU A 57 -3.29 -10.77 -18.34
CA LEU A 57 -4.36 -10.14 -17.55
C LEU A 57 -4.62 -10.85 -16.23
N THR A 58 -4.56 -12.18 -16.15
CA THR A 58 -5.16 -12.91 -15.03
C THR A 58 -4.39 -14.16 -14.56
N LYS A 59 -3.22 -14.52 -15.12
CA LYS A 59 -2.56 -15.79 -14.81
C LYS A 59 -1.78 -15.75 -13.48
N SER A 60 -0.48 -15.97 -13.50
CA SER A 60 0.35 -16.12 -12.31
C SER A 60 0.57 -14.83 -11.53
N ARG A 61 0.59 -13.70 -12.22
CA ARG A 61 0.72 -12.37 -11.62
C ARG A 61 -0.34 -11.42 -12.21
N LEU A 62 -0.55 -10.31 -11.55
CA LEU A 62 -1.58 -9.35 -11.92
C LEU A 62 -1.12 -8.43 -13.05
N PHE A 63 -2.08 -7.94 -13.80
CA PHE A 63 -1.90 -7.16 -15.02
C PHE A 63 -0.87 -6.05 -14.91
N THR A 64 -0.93 -5.22 -13.87
CA THR A 64 -0.04 -4.06 -13.75
C THR A 64 1.42 -4.47 -13.64
N THR A 65 1.71 -5.49 -12.85
CA THR A 65 3.06 -6.01 -12.69
C THR A 65 3.54 -6.63 -14.01
N ASN A 66 2.72 -7.45 -14.65
CA ASN A 66 3.05 -8.07 -15.93
C ASN A 66 3.31 -7.01 -17.01
N LEU A 67 2.45 -5.99 -17.12
CA LEU A 67 2.61 -4.89 -18.08
C LEU A 67 3.89 -4.09 -17.82
N PHE A 68 4.20 -3.82 -16.56
CA PHE A 68 5.41 -3.08 -16.19
C PHE A 68 6.67 -3.84 -16.62
N TYR A 69 6.74 -5.15 -16.33
CA TYR A 69 7.85 -6.00 -16.75
C TYR A 69 7.94 -6.15 -18.29
N TYR A 70 6.78 -6.22 -18.95
CA TYR A 70 6.72 -6.22 -20.42
C TYR A 70 7.30 -4.93 -21.01
N LEU A 71 6.87 -3.77 -20.51
CA LEU A 71 7.33 -2.46 -21.01
C LEU A 71 8.80 -2.17 -20.67
N ALA A 72 9.30 -2.72 -19.58
CA ALA A 72 10.71 -2.62 -19.22
C ALA A 72 11.60 -3.57 -20.04
N ASP A 73 11.01 -4.34 -20.95
CA ASP A 73 11.71 -5.26 -21.87
C ASP A 73 12.55 -6.32 -21.12
N ALA A 74 11.91 -7.00 -20.19
CA ALA A 74 12.51 -8.13 -19.47
C ALA A 74 12.58 -9.42 -20.33
N GLN A 75 12.16 -9.36 -21.58
CA GLN A 75 12.12 -10.51 -22.48
C GLN A 75 13.53 -10.93 -22.90
N GLY A 76 13.77 -12.23 -22.91
CA GLY A 76 15.08 -12.79 -23.29
C GLY A 76 16.12 -12.80 -22.16
N CYS A 77 15.78 -12.29 -20.96
CA CYS A 77 16.63 -12.38 -19.79
C CYS A 77 16.35 -13.67 -19.03
N GLU A 78 17.42 -14.42 -18.69
CA GLU A 78 17.34 -15.59 -17.81
C GLU A 78 17.76 -15.21 -16.40
N ILE A 79 17.03 -15.75 -15.42
CA ILE A 79 17.40 -15.58 -14.01
C ILE A 79 18.59 -16.46 -13.71
N GLN A 80 19.61 -15.88 -13.12
CA GLN A 80 20.71 -16.63 -12.55
C GLN A 80 20.22 -17.37 -11.32
N THR A 81 20.34 -18.70 -11.32
CA THR A 81 19.93 -19.52 -10.18
C THR A 81 20.89 -19.30 -9.02
N VAL A 82 20.42 -18.59 -8.02
CA VAL A 82 21.13 -18.46 -6.74
C VAL A 82 20.40 -19.31 -5.73
N SER A 83 21.13 -20.18 -5.01
CA SER A 83 20.53 -20.99 -3.96
C SER A 83 19.96 -20.08 -2.86
N TYR A 84 18.76 -20.36 -2.41
CA TYR A 84 18.02 -19.54 -1.44
C TYR A 84 18.80 -19.22 -0.15
N PRO A 85 19.59 -20.13 0.43
CA PRO A 85 20.45 -19.82 1.57
C PRO A 85 21.49 -18.72 1.32
N ALA A 86 21.99 -18.59 0.09
CA ALA A 86 22.96 -17.56 -0.27
C ALA A 86 22.36 -16.14 -0.30
N LEU A 87 21.03 -16.01 -0.46
CA LEU A 87 20.31 -14.71 -0.42
C LEU A 87 20.26 -14.10 0.98
N ARG A 88 20.43 -14.90 2.03
CA ARG A 88 20.36 -14.48 3.44
C ARG A 88 21.73 -14.25 4.08
N THR A 89 22.83 -14.54 3.38
CA THR A 89 24.17 -14.31 3.91
C THR A 89 24.57 -12.84 3.69
N GLU A 90 25.26 -12.27 4.66
CA GLU A 90 25.65 -10.86 4.71
C GLU A 90 26.43 -10.35 3.50
N THR A 91 26.95 -11.24 2.67
CA THR A 91 27.85 -10.93 1.56
C THR A 91 27.26 -11.12 0.17
N TYR A 92 26.06 -11.69 0.03
CA TYR A 92 25.53 -12.04 -1.29
C TYR A 92 24.21 -11.33 -1.62
N ARG A 93 24.29 -10.50 -2.65
CA ARG A 93 23.15 -10.04 -3.42
C ARG A 93 22.94 -11.00 -4.60
N ALA A 94 21.73 -11.50 -4.79
CA ALA A 94 21.37 -12.21 -6.01
C ALA A 94 21.21 -11.21 -7.15
N ILE A 95 22.30 -10.56 -7.56
CA ILE A 95 22.33 -9.53 -8.59
C ILE A 95 21.92 -10.14 -9.93
N GLN A 96 21.00 -9.49 -10.61
CA GLN A 96 20.42 -9.88 -11.90
C GLN A 96 20.61 -8.78 -12.96
N PRO A 97 21.83 -8.55 -13.49
CA PRO A 97 22.11 -7.37 -14.33
C PRO A 97 21.22 -7.23 -15.56
N CYS A 98 20.74 -8.35 -16.12
CA CYS A 98 19.83 -8.33 -17.26
C CYS A 98 18.50 -7.59 -16.98
N PHE A 99 18.15 -7.38 -15.69
CA PHE A 99 16.91 -6.76 -15.25
C PHE A 99 17.09 -5.33 -14.71
N ASP A 100 18.27 -4.76 -14.84
CA ASP A 100 18.61 -3.42 -14.32
C ASP A 100 17.63 -2.35 -14.79
N ARG A 101 17.12 -2.46 -16.00
CA ARG A 101 16.14 -1.53 -16.58
C ARG A 101 14.83 -1.52 -15.81
N ILE A 102 14.37 -2.67 -15.29
CA ILE A 102 13.16 -2.76 -14.44
C ILE A 102 13.37 -1.92 -13.20
N VAL A 103 14.49 -2.14 -12.51
CA VAL A 103 14.85 -1.46 -11.27
C VAL A 103 15.03 0.04 -11.49
N PHE A 104 15.66 0.46 -12.58
CA PHE A 104 15.75 1.86 -12.95
C PHE A 104 14.37 2.53 -13.04
N PHE A 105 13.41 1.91 -13.74
CA PHE A 105 12.07 2.45 -13.83
C PHE A 105 11.31 2.41 -12.49
N GLN A 106 11.53 1.39 -11.64
CA GLN A 106 10.99 1.36 -10.28
C GLN A 106 11.48 2.55 -9.44
N ASN A 107 12.78 2.86 -9.47
CA ASN A 107 13.37 4.00 -8.80
C ASN A 107 12.77 5.34 -9.27
N ILE A 108 12.67 5.54 -10.58
CA ILE A 108 12.09 6.77 -11.15
C ILE A 108 10.62 6.92 -10.73
N LEU A 109 9.84 5.84 -10.84
CA LEU A 109 8.43 5.83 -10.46
C LEU A 109 8.26 6.15 -8.96
N SER A 110 9.09 5.57 -8.10
CA SER A 110 9.10 5.80 -6.66
C SER A 110 9.40 7.27 -6.33
N ILE A 111 10.44 7.85 -6.92
CA ILE A 111 10.78 9.26 -6.72
C ILE A 111 9.62 10.18 -7.14
N ILE A 112 9.01 9.94 -8.29
CA ILE A 112 7.87 10.72 -8.77
C ILE A 112 6.68 10.56 -7.82
N ALA A 113 6.37 9.33 -7.42
CA ALA A 113 5.21 8.99 -6.60
C ALA A 113 5.22 9.69 -5.25
N TRP A 114 6.31 9.56 -4.50
CA TRP A 114 6.44 10.18 -3.17
C TRP A 114 6.55 11.70 -3.24
N SER A 115 7.17 12.23 -4.30
CA SER A 115 7.18 13.68 -4.57
C SER A 115 5.77 14.21 -4.83
N LEU A 116 4.96 13.52 -5.65
CA LEU A 116 3.57 13.90 -5.90
C LEU A 116 2.73 13.86 -4.64
N LEU A 117 2.87 12.82 -3.81
CA LEU A 117 2.14 12.72 -2.55
C LEU A 117 2.49 13.85 -1.59
N SER A 118 3.78 14.13 -1.42
CA SER A 118 4.24 15.22 -0.55
C SER A 118 3.69 16.57 -1.01
N LEU A 119 3.68 16.86 -2.31
CA LEU A 119 3.11 18.08 -2.87
C LEU A 119 1.59 18.14 -2.75
N ALA A 120 0.89 17.03 -2.94
CA ALA A 120 -0.57 16.97 -2.80
C ALA A 120 -1.01 17.28 -1.36
N VAL A 121 -0.35 16.71 -0.36
CA VAL A 121 -0.61 17.02 1.06
C VAL A 121 -0.25 18.47 1.37
N THR A 122 0.97 18.91 1.02
CA THR A 122 1.47 20.26 1.29
C THR A 122 0.55 21.35 0.76
N LYS A 123 -0.02 21.16 -0.43
CA LYS A 123 -0.95 22.11 -1.06
C LYS A 123 -2.24 22.29 -0.25
N ARG A 124 -2.62 21.35 0.59
CA ARG A 124 -3.86 21.37 1.37
C ARG A 124 -3.69 21.90 2.79
N LEU A 125 -2.45 22.10 3.22
CA LEU A 125 -2.13 22.73 4.49
C LEU A 125 -2.14 24.25 4.39
N SER A 126 -2.43 24.93 5.50
CA SER A 126 -2.52 26.40 5.56
C SER A 126 -1.24 27.04 6.07
N GLY A 127 -0.62 26.44 7.09
CA GLY A 127 0.56 26.98 7.74
C GLY A 127 1.84 26.78 6.91
N GLY A 128 2.78 27.71 7.06
CA GLY A 128 4.05 27.64 6.33
C GLY A 128 4.98 26.58 6.89
N TYR A 129 5.03 26.47 8.20
CA TYR A 129 5.83 25.47 8.89
C TYR A 129 5.31 24.06 8.62
N GLU A 130 3.99 23.87 8.68
CA GLU A 130 3.32 22.60 8.40
C GLU A 130 3.57 22.12 6.96
N LYS A 131 3.66 23.04 6.00
CA LYS A 131 4.03 22.73 4.61
C LYS A 131 5.44 22.21 4.48
N LEU A 132 6.40 22.84 5.16
CA LEU A 132 7.78 22.38 5.17
C LEU A 132 7.90 21.02 5.85
N LEU A 133 7.23 20.86 6.98
CA LEU A 133 7.18 19.58 7.70
C LEU A 133 6.60 18.47 6.82
N ALA A 134 5.49 18.73 6.13
CA ALA A 134 4.86 17.76 5.24
C ALA A 134 5.76 17.34 4.08
N VAL A 135 6.39 18.32 3.39
CA VAL A 135 7.34 17.98 2.32
C VAL A 135 8.49 17.15 2.87
N SER A 136 9.09 17.56 3.98
CA SER A 136 10.25 16.86 4.54
C SER A 136 9.87 15.44 4.99
N LEU A 137 8.83 15.29 5.80
CA LEU A 137 8.48 13.99 6.38
C LEU A 137 7.96 12.99 5.34
N ILE A 138 7.05 13.41 4.45
CA ILE A 138 6.47 12.49 3.47
C ILE A 138 7.51 12.07 2.43
N THR A 139 8.38 13.00 1.99
CA THR A 139 9.44 12.66 1.05
C THR A 139 10.50 11.77 1.74
N ALA A 140 10.91 12.10 2.97
CA ALA A 140 11.83 11.27 3.73
C ALA A 140 11.26 9.87 3.99
N PHE A 141 9.97 9.76 4.33
CA PHE A 141 9.28 8.49 4.49
C PHE A 141 9.44 7.58 3.25
N GLY A 142 9.15 8.11 2.06
CA GLY A 142 9.27 7.35 0.81
C GLY A 142 10.72 7.10 0.36
N PHE A 143 11.69 7.89 0.86
CA PHE A 143 13.08 7.82 0.43
C PHE A 143 14.02 7.16 1.45
N THR A 144 13.50 6.67 2.57
CA THR A 144 14.26 5.86 3.52
C THR A 144 14.21 4.37 3.17
N PRO A 145 15.13 3.56 3.71
CA PRO A 145 15.30 2.15 3.34
C PRO A 145 14.04 1.28 3.42
N ALA A 146 13.14 1.54 4.36
CA ALA A 146 11.88 0.79 4.48
C ALA A 146 11.07 0.74 3.19
N ILE A 147 11.12 1.81 2.40
CA ILE A 147 10.43 1.92 1.11
C ILE A 147 11.43 1.80 -0.05
N ALA A 148 12.48 2.61 -0.02
CA ALA A 148 13.39 2.79 -1.15
C ALA A 148 14.22 1.55 -1.50
N ASP A 149 14.54 0.69 -0.54
CA ASP A 149 15.27 -0.55 -0.82
C ASP A 149 14.45 -1.54 -1.67
N TRP A 150 13.13 -1.48 -1.59
CA TRP A 150 12.26 -2.30 -2.43
C TRP A 150 12.36 -1.94 -3.91
N ASP A 151 12.83 -0.74 -4.24
CA ASP A 151 13.02 -0.34 -5.63
C ASP A 151 14.11 -1.13 -6.34
N SER A 152 15.02 -1.78 -5.58
CA SER A 152 16.03 -2.72 -6.10
C SER A 152 15.54 -4.17 -6.22
N ILE A 153 14.36 -4.49 -5.70
CA ILE A 153 13.86 -5.87 -5.67
C ILE A 153 12.97 -6.14 -6.89
N LEU A 154 13.25 -7.25 -7.58
CA LEU A 154 12.44 -7.72 -8.71
C LEU A 154 11.15 -8.40 -8.20
N GLY A 155 10.18 -7.59 -7.83
CA GLY A 155 8.91 -8.00 -7.24
C GLY A 155 7.77 -7.01 -7.57
N SER A 156 6.70 -7.07 -6.80
CA SER A 156 5.55 -6.17 -6.93
C SER A 156 5.53 -5.07 -5.86
N GLU A 157 6.42 -5.13 -4.88
CA GLU A 157 6.40 -4.29 -3.68
C GLU A 157 6.67 -2.82 -4.03
N SER A 158 7.73 -2.53 -4.80
CA SER A 158 8.06 -1.18 -5.27
C SER A 158 6.89 -0.55 -6.03
N LEU A 159 6.30 -1.30 -6.97
CA LEU A 159 5.12 -0.84 -7.72
C LEU A 159 3.92 -0.60 -6.81
N THR A 160 3.71 -1.46 -5.81
CA THR A 160 2.61 -1.32 -4.85
C THR A 160 2.74 -0.01 -4.06
N PHE A 161 3.92 0.29 -3.51
CA PHE A 161 4.18 1.53 -2.78
C PHE A 161 4.06 2.77 -3.67
N SER A 162 4.68 2.73 -4.83
CA SER A 162 4.72 3.86 -5.75
C SER A 162 3.33 4.20 -6.29
N LEU A 163 2.58 3.20 -6.77
CA LEU A 163 1.23 3.42 -7.28
C LEU A 163 0.23 3.75 -6.17
N PHE A 164 0.43 3.26 -4.95
CA PHE A 164 -0.32 3.72 -3.78
C PHE A 164 -0.11 5.21 -3.53
N ALA A 165 1.15 5.67 -3.47
CA ALA A 165 1.46 7.08 -3.24
C ALA A 165 0.87 7.99 -4.33
N ILE A 166 0.94 7.59 -5.62
CA ILE A 166 0.28 8.30 -6.72
C ILE A 166 -1.24 8.31 -6.55
N SER A 167 -1.85 7.16 -6.24
CA SER A 167 -3.28 7.02 -6.06
C SER A 167 -3.78 7.89 -4.90
N LEU A 168 -3.09 7.86 -3.77
CA LEU A 168 -3.41 8.68 -2.61
C LEU A 168 -3.28 10.18 -2.93
N ALA A 169 -2.22 10.59 -3.62
CA ALA A 169 -2.05 11.98 -4.06
C ALA A 169 -3.21 12.45 -4.94
N LEU A 170 -3.64 11.62 -5.90
CA LEU A 170 -4.74 11.92 -6.79
C LEU A 170 -6.10 11.89 -6.08
N ILE A 171 -6.32 10.96 -5.14
CA ILE A 171 -7.53 10.95 -4.30
C ILE A 171 -7.62 12.22 -3.47
N ILE A 172 -6.53 12.67 -2.84
CA ILE A 172 -6.47 13.95 -2.12
C ILE A 172 -6.87 15.10 -3.07
N GLU A 173 -6.29 15.16 -4.28
CA GLU A 173 -6.66 16.18 -5.25
C GLU A 173 -8.13 16.09 -5.66
N VAL A 174 -8.67 14.90 -5.88
CA VAL A 174 -10.09 14.68 -6.20
C VAL A 174 -10.98 15.16 -5.05
N CYS A 175 -10.74 14.69 -3.82
CA CYS A 175 -11.55 15.04 -2.65
C CYS A 175 -11.61 16.56 -2.45
N PHE A 176 -10.48 17.24 -2.48
CA PHE A 176 -10.44 18.70 -2.26
C PHE A 176 -10.88 19.54 -3.46
N ASN A 177 -10.96 18.97 -4.67
CA ASN A 177 -11.47 19.65 -5.84
C ASN A 177 -13.00 19.48 -6.03
N PHE A 178 -13.63 18.50 -5.36
CA PHE A 178 -15.08 18.36 -5.35
C PHE A 178 -15.82 19.60 -4.82
N ALA A 179 -15.21 20.30 -3.87
CA ALA A 179 -15.77 21.52 -3.30
C ALA A 179 -15.63 22.74 -4.24
N ARG A 180 -14.96 22.59 -5.38
CA ARG A 180 -14.73 23.67 -6.36
C ARG A 180 -15.46 23.36 -7.66
N GLU A 181 -15.97 24.39 -8.31
CA GLU A 181 -16.80 24.27 -9.50
C GLU A 181 -16.16 23.51 -10.66
N ASN A 182 -17.04 23.01 -11.50
CA ASN A 182 -16.87 22.07 -12.59
C ASN A 182 -15.96 22.59 -13.73
N ASN A 183 -14.65 22.30 -13.68
CA ASN A 183 -13.68 22.68 -14.71
C ASN A 183 -13.16 21.41 -15.44
N LYS A 184 -12.72 21.54 -16.69
CA LYS A 184 -12.04 20.47 -17.49
C LYS A 184 -10.87 19.85 -16.73
N ARG A 185 -10.11 20.66 -15.99
CA ARG A 185 -8.99 20.20 -15.14
C ARG A 185 -9.45 19.21 -14.06
N THR A 186 -10.61 19.43 -13.47
CA THR A 186 -11.19 18.54 -12.46
C THR A 186 -11.52 17.17 -13.07
N THR A 187 -12.11 17.15 -14.27
CA THR A 187 -12.42 15.89 -14.98
C THR A 187 -11.17 15.09 -15.29
N PHE A 188 -10.12 15.74 -15.78
CA PHE A 188 -8.83 15.09 -16.05
C PHE A 188 -8.23 14.46 -14.79
N THR A 189 -8.26 15.17 -13.66
CA THR A 189 -7.77 14.62 -12.37
C THR A 189 -8.57 13.38 -11.95
N HIS A 190 -9.90 13.35 -12.16
CA HIS A 190 -10.71 12.16 -11.87
C HIS A 190 -10.33 10.96 -12.74
N ILE A 191 -10.11 11.19 -14.03
CA ILE A 191 -9.67 10.13 -14.94
C ILE A 191 -8.31 9.59 -14.51
N LEU A 192 -7.34 10.47 -14.21
CA LEU A 192 -6.02 10.05 -13.74
C LEU A 192 -6.11 9.27 -12.42
N ALA A 193 -6.97 9.70 -11.48
CA ALA A 193 -7.17 8.99 -10.22
C ALA A 193 -7.73 7.58 -10.46
N MET A 194 -8.70 7.44 -11.36
CA MET A 194 -9.23 6.11 -11.72
C MET A 194 -8.19 5.23 -12.37
N VAL A 195 -7.42 5.76 -13.31
CA VAL A 195 -6.33 5.02 -13.96
C VAL A 195 -5.29 4.56 -12.93
N ALA A 196 -4.85 5.46 -12.04
CA ALA A 196 -3.91 5.13 -10.98
C ALA A 196 -4.45 4.05 -10.03
N LEU A 197 -5.72 4.17 -9.63
CA LEU A 197 -6.39 3.17 -8.77
C LEU A 197 -6.48 1.80 -9.45
N VAL A 198 -6.78 1.75 -10.73
CA VAL A 198 -6.81 0.50 -11.50
C VAL A 198 -5.41 -0.12 -11.53
N PHE A 199 -4.39 0.65 -11.90
CA PHE A 199 -3.02 0.13 -11.94
C PHE A 199 -2.56 -0.31 -10.55
N TRP A 200 -2.87 0.44 -9.50
CA TRP A 200 -2.52 0.04 -8.14
C TRP A 200 -3.23 -1.23 -7.69
N ALA A 201 -4.55 -1.33 -7.91
CA ALA A 201 -5.33 -2.51 -7.55
C ALA A 201 -4.77 -3.79 -8.18
N PHE A 202 -4.35 -3.71 -9.44
CA PHE A 202 -3.82 -4.85 -10.18
C PHE A 202 -2.30 -5.04 -10.06
N THR A 203 -1.67 -4.52 -8.99
CA THR A 203 -0.31 -4.92 -8.59
C THR A 203 -0.30 -6.13 -7.68
N ARG A 204 -1.24 -6.21 -6.72
CA ARG A 204 -1.38 -7.31 -5.74
C ARG A 204 -2.84 -7.54 -5.39
N ASP A 205 -3.23 -8.81 -5.19
CA ASP A 205 -4.62 -9.15 -4.81
C ASP A 205 -5.06 -8.45 -3.51
N ALA A 206 -4.15 -8.26 -2.55
CA ALA A 206 -4.44 -7.56 -1.29
C ALA A 206 -4.91 -6.11 -1.50
N ASN A 207 -4.48 -5.42 -2.57
CA ASN A 207 -4.87 -4.05 -2.84
C ASN A 207 -6.34 -3.91 -3.26
N ILE A 208 -6.97 -4.98 -3.74
CA ILE A 208 -8.38 -4.99 -4.15
C ILE A 208 -9.29 -4.77 -2.94
N TYR A 209 -8.90 -5.27 -1.77
CA TYR A 209 -9.68 -5.07 -0.54
C TYR A 209 -9.72 -3.59 -0.11
N THR A 210 -8.65 -2.83 -0.40
CA THR A 210 -8.64 -1.40 -0.13
C THR A 210 -9.61 -0.64 -1.03
N LEU A 211 -9.83 -1.10 -2.27
CA LEU A 211 -10.86 -0.54 -3.15
C LEU A 211 -12.27 -0.88 -2.68
N ALA A 212 -12.49 -2.07 -2.13
CA ALA A 212 -13.78 -2.43 -1.52
C ALA A 212 -14.09 -1.49 -0.34
N VAL A 213 -13.10 -1.18 0.49
CA VAL A 213 -13.23 -0.19 1.58
C VAL A 213 -13.49 1.20 1.01
N LEU A 214 -12.76 1.63 -0.03
CA LEU A 214 -12.97 2.93 -0.67
C LEU A 214 -14.39 3.05 -1.24
N PHE A 215 -14.89 1.98 -1.86
CA PHE A 215 -16.27 1.91 -2.35
C PHE A 215 -17.26 2.07 -1.20
N ALA A 216 -17.11 1.32 -0.10
CA ALA A 216 -18.00 1.39 1.06
C ALA A 216 -18.01 2.79 1.69
N VAL A 217 -16.84 3.39 1.93
CA VAL A 217 -16.70 4.76 2.46
C VAL A 217 -17.31 5.79 1.52
N SER A 218 -17.14 5.62 0.20
CA SER A 218 -17.71 6.51 -0.81
C SER A 218 -19.25 6.44 -0.85
N ILE A 219 -19.82 5.24 -0.75
CA ILE A 219 -21.28 5.02 -0.66
C ILE A 219 -21.83 5.66 0.61
N ILE A 220 -21.22 5.41 1.77
CA ILE A 220 -21.64 6.02 3.04
C ILE A 220 -21.59 7.56 2.92
N SER A 221 -20.49 8.10 2.38
CA SER A 221 -20.31 9.53 2.17
C SER A 221 -21.40 10.13 1.24
N TYR A 222 -21.79 9.39 0.19
CA TYR A 222 -22.85 9.79 -0.72
C TYR A 222 -24.20 9.91 -0.02
N PHE A 223 -24.52 9.00 0.91
CA PHE A 223 -25.79 9.08 1.66
C PHE A 223 -25.76 10.08 2.80
N VAL A 224 -24.64 10.24 3.49
CA VAL A 224 -24.51 11.09 4.67
C VAL A 224 -24.39 12.58 4.29
N PHE A 225 -23.66 12.90 3.20
CA PHE A 225 -23.37 14.30 2.86
C PHE A 225 -24.18 14.78 1.65
N PRO A 226 -25.22 15.65 1.84
CA PRO A 226 -26.05 16.17 0.73
C PRO A 226 -25.25 16.90 -0.36
N ALA A 227 -24.16 17.58 0.01
CA ALA A 227 -23.27 18.24 -0.94
C ALA A 227 -22.62 17.27 -1.93
N VAL A 228 -22.34 16.05 -1.49
CA VAL A 228 -21.75 14.96 -2.27
C VAL A 228 -22.75 14.42 -3.30
N ARG A 229 -24.02 14.29 -2.93
CA ARG A 229 -25.11 13.80 -3.82
C ARG A 229 -25.34 14.67 -5.05
N LYS A 230 -25.07 15.96 -4.97
CA LYS A 230 -25.28 16.89 -6.09
C LYS A 230 -24.31 16.68 -7.26
N THR A 231 -23.27 15.88 -7.07
CA THR A 231 -22.19 15.72 -8.06
C THR A 231 -22.33 14.43 -8.83
N LYS A 232 -22.94 14.47 -10.05
CA LYS A 232 -23.08 13.31 -10.94
C LYS A 232 -21.74 12.58 -11.22
N LYS A 233 -20.63 13.30 -11.28
CA LYS A 233 -19.29 12.74 -11.49
C LYS A 233 -18.85 11.80 -10.37
N LEU A 234 -19.27 12.06 -9.13
CA LEU A 234 -18.97 11.15 -8.03
C LEU A 234 -19.67 9.80 -8.19
N LEU A 235 -20.92 9.81 -8.65
CA LEU A 235 -21.63 8.56 -8.91
C LEU A 235 -20.91 7.72 -9.97
N VAL A 236 -20.40 8.35 -11.04
CA VAL A 236 -19.58 7.68 -12.06
C VAL A 236 -18.31 7.09 -11.43
N LEU A 237 -17.64 7.86 -10.57
CA LEU A 237 -16.42 7.39 -9.86
C LEU A 237 -16.73 6.19 -8.95
N ILE A 238 -17.79 6.28 -8.15
CA ILE A 238 -18.23 5.18 -7.27
C ILE A 238 -18.56 3.93 -8.08
N THR A 239 -19.29 4.09 -9.20
CA THR A 239 -19.60 2.95 -10.10
C THR A 239 -18.33 2.34 -10.69
N ALA A 240 -17.38 3.16 -11.11
CA ALA A 240 -16.11 2.67 -11.64
C ALA A 240 -15.28 1.93 -10.58
N ILE A 241 -15.19 2.45 -9.35
CA ILE A 241 -14.53 1.76 -8.23
C ILE A 241 -15.22 0.41 -7.96
N PHE A 242 -16.55 0.38 -7.95
CA PHE A 242 -17.33 -0.86 -7.79
C PHE A 242 -16.97 -1.89 -8.88
N LEU A 243 -16.99 -1.50 -10.14
CA LEU A 243 -16.67 -2.39 -11.25
C LEU A 243 -15.25 -2.95 -11.16
N VAL A 244 -14.26 -2.08 -10.86
CA VAL A 244 -12.87 -2.50 -10.67
C VAL A 244 -12.73 -3.47 -9.50
N THR A 245 -13.43 -3.20 -8.40
CA THR A 245 -13.44 -4.08 -7.22
C THR A 245 -14.02 -5.46 -7.57
N VAL A 246 -15.17 -5.50 -8.27
CA VAL A 246 -15.80 -6.77 -8.67
C VAL A 246 -14.90 -7.57 -9.60
N VAL A 247 -14.35 -6.94 -10.64
CA VAL A 247 -13.42 -7.58 -11.58
C VAL A 247 -12.17 -8.10 -10.85
N GLY A 248 -11.62 -7.31 -9.95
CA GLY A 248 -10.47 -7.69 -9.15
C GLY A 248 -10.74 -8.90 -8.24
N LEU A 249 -11.83 -8.87 -7.49
CA LEU A 249 -12.23 -10.00 -6.63
C LEU A 249 -12.47 -11.26 -7.45
N GLN A 250 -13.17 -11.15 -8.59
CA GLN A 250 -13.38 -12.27 -9.49
C GLN A 250 -12.07 -12.83 -10.03
N SER A 251 -11.13 -11.94 -10.43
CA SER A 251 -9.79 -12.35 -10.86
C SER A 251 -9.03 -13.10 -9.75
N ALA A 252 -9.06 -12.60 -8.52
CA ALA A 252 -8.43 -13.26 -7.37
C ALA A 252 -9.00 -14.66 -7.13
N MET A 253 -10.33 -14.82 -7.21
CA MET A 253 -11.01 -16.10 -6.98
C MET A 253 -10.76 -17.13 -8.09
N THR A 254 -10.73 -16.71 -9.35
CA THR A 254 -10.67 -17.61 -10.50
C THR A 254 -9.27 -17.94 -10.98
N SER A 255 -8.24 -17.19 -10.54
CA SER A 255 -6.87 -17.34 -11.04
C SER A 255 -6.08 -18.51 -10.44
N GLY A 256 -6.56 -19.07 -9.31
CA GLY A 256 -5.82 -20.09 -8.56
C GLY A 256 -4.59 -19.56 -7.79
N ARG A 257 -4.30 -18.25 -7.82
CA ARG A 257 -3.17 -17.65 -7.07
C ARG A 257 -3.26 -17.86 -5.56
N TRP A 258 -4.46 -18.01 -5.04
CA TRP A 258 -4.72 -18.29 -3.63
C TRP A 258 -4.31 -19.70 -3.19
N ALA A 259 -4.12 -20.64 -4.15
CA ALA A 259 -3.91 -22.06 -3.82
C ALA A 259 -2.64 -22.30 -3.00
N THR A 260 -1.48 -21.73 -3.41
CA THR A 260 -0.23 -21.88 -2.67
C THR A 260 -0.31 -21.31 -1.25
N PRO A 261 -0.72 -20.05 -1.02
CA PRO A 261 -0.91 -19.52 0.33
C PRO A 261 -1.87 -20.36 1.17
N MET A 262 -2.98 -20.79 0.60
CA MET A 262 -3.95 -21.61 1.32
C MET A 262 -3.40 -23.00 1.65
N THR A 263 -2.57 -23.58 0.78
CA THR A 263 -1.85 -24.83 1.08
C THR A 263 -0.95 -24.65 2.30
N ASN A 264 -0.21 -23.55 2.39
CA ASN A 264 0.61 -23.22 3.56
C ASN A 264 -0.25 -23.16 4.83
N VAL A 265 -1.35 -22.40 4.78
CA VAL A 265 -2.30 -22.29 5.91
C VAL A 265 -2.82 -23.66 6.35
N PHE A 266 -3.23 -24.51 5.41
CA PHE A 266 -3.72 -25.85 5.78
C PHE A 266 -2.63 -26.72 6.37
N ASN A 267 -1.45 -26.74 5.77
CA ASN A 267 -0.33 -27.55 6.25
C ASN A 267 0.20 -27.11 7.62
N ASP A 268 0.26 -25.81 7.87
CA ASP A 268 0.89 -25.28 9.07
C ASP A 268 -0.13 -25.04 10.21
N LEU A 269 -1.36 -24.65 9.87
CA LEU A 269 -2.33 -24.19 10.88
C LEU A 269 -3.53 -25.11 11.05
N ILE A 270 -3.92 -25.91 10.06
CA ILE A 270 -5.12 -26.73 10.14
C ILE A 270 -4.77 -28.22 10.39
N LEU A 271 -4.06 -28.82 9.47
CA LEU A 271 -3.78 -30.26 9.49
C LEU A 271 -2.99 -30.74 10.72
N PRO A 272 -2.05 -29.98 11.31
CA PRO A 272 -1.36 -30.40 12.53
C PRO A 272 -2.23 -30.46 13.78
N HIS A 273 -3.45 -29.89 13.74
CA HIS A 273 -4.33 -29.76 14.90
C HIS A 273 -5.61 -30.59 14.75
N PRO A 274 -5.79 -31.73 15.44
CA PRO A 274 -6.93 -32.62 15.28
C PRO A 274 -8.30 -31.94 15.41
N ALA A 275 -8.47 -31.07 16.41
CA ALA A 275 -9.72 -30.34 16.62
C ALA A 275 -10.08 -29.40 15.44
N ARG A 276 -9.08 -28.82 14.76
CA ARG A 276 -9.30 -28.00 13.57
C ARG A 276 -9.66 -28.87 12.37
N VAL A 277 -9.02 -30.03 12.23
CA VAL A 277 -9.35 -31.02 11.20
C VAL A 277 -10.79 -31.49 11.38
N GLU A 278 -11.21 -31.83 12.60
CA GLU A 278 -12.58 -32.24 12.92
C GLU A 278 -13.60 -31.14 12.51
N PHE A 279 -13.30 -29.88 12.85
CA PHE A 279 -14.16 -28.77 12.41
C PHE A 279 -14.23 -28.67 10.88
N MET A 280 -13.10 -28.79 10.15
CA MET A 280 -13.10 -28.76 8.69
C MET A 280 -13.88 -29.93 8.10
N GLN A 281 -13.86 -31.12 8.74
CA GLN A 281 -14.66 -32.27 8.35
C GLN A 281 -16.17 -31.99 8.50
N THR A 282 -16.59 -31.22 9.51
CA THR A 282 -18.00 -30.78 9.60
C THR A 282 -18.42 -29.88 8.44
N LEU A 283 -17.41 -29.23 7.78
CA LEU A 283 -17.61 -28.43 6.58
C LEU A 283 -17.44 -29.25 5.27
N GLY A 284 -17.36 -30.56 5.38
CA GLY A 284 -17.27 -31.48 4.26
C GLY A 284 -15.85 -31.78 3.77
N MET A 285 -14.81 -31.45 4.55
CA MET A 285 -13.42 -31.81 4.21
C MET A 285 -13.28 -33.34 4.30
N PRO A 286 -12.88 -34.04 3.21
CA PRO A 286 -12.57 -35.46 3.27
C PRO A 286 -11.26 -35.71 4.00
N ASP A 287 -10.93 -36.97 4.23
CA ASP A 287 -9.61 -37.33 4.77
C ASP A 287 -8.49 -36.71 3.90
N PRO A 288 -7.54 -35.99 4.48
CA PRO A 288 -6.43 -35.39 3.75
C PRO A 288 -5.59 -36.38 2.92
N ALA A 289 -5.61 -37.68 3.29
CA ALA A 289 -4.94 -38.75 2.54
C ALA A 289 -5.79 -39.29 1.37
N SER A 290 -7.06 -38.89 1.23
CA SER A 290 -7.94 -39.38 0.20
C SER A 290 -7.75 -38.66 -1.15
N ALA A 291 -8.15 -39.29 -2.25
CA ALA A 291 -8.09 -38.72 -3.58
C ALA A 291 -9.05 -37.51 -3.73
N GLU A 292 -10.15 -37.51 -2.98
CA GLU A 292 -11.16 -36.44 -3.00
C GLU A 292 -10.68 -35.14 -2.35
N TYR A 293 -9.64 -35.19 -1.49
CA TYR A 293 -9.16 -34.02 -0.77
C TYR A 293 -8.73 -32.90 -1.71
N SER A 294 -7.98 -33.21 -2.77
CA SER A 294 -7.49 -32.18 -3.70
C SER A 294 -8.64 -31.46 -4.43
N THR A 295 -9.70 -32.19 -4.79
CA THR A 295 -10.89 -31.61 -5.42
C THR A 295 -11.63 -30.71 -4.44
N TRP A 296 -11.89 -31.20 -3.23
CA TRP A 296 -12.52 -30.41 -2.17
C TRP A 296 -11.72 -29.15 -1.84
N PHE A 297 -10.39 -29.28 -1.72
CA PHE A 297 -9.49 -28.18 -1.41
C PHE A 297 -9.61 -27.05 -2.46
N ASN A 298 -9.53 -27.40 -3.74
CA ASN A 298 -9.63 -26.43 -4.82
C ASN A 298 -11.00 -25.71 -4.90
N GLU A 299 -12.06 -26.33 -4.44
CA GLU A 299 -13.40 -25.77 -4.49
C GLU A 299 -13.82 -25.05 -3.20
N ASN A 300 -13.33 -25.51 -2.04
CA ASN A 300 -13.91 -25.15 -0.75
C ASN A 300 -12.94 -24.56 0.26
N ALA A 301 -11.63 -24.79 0.16
CA ALA A 301 -10.67 -24.44 1.20
C ALA A 301 -10.72 -22.96 1.66
N PRO A 302 -10.76 -21.94 0.78
CA PRO A 302 -10.83 -20.55 1.24
C PRO A 302 -12.11 -20.24 2.01
N ARG A 303 -13.24 -20.80 1.58
CA ARG A 303 -14.55 -20.61 2.25
C ARG A 303 -14.61 -21.33 3.58
N ALA A 304 -14.10 -22.56 3.64
CA ALA A 304 -14.04 -23.35 4.87
C ALA A 304 -13.16 -22.67 5.91
N TYR A 305 -11.99 -22.17 5.49
CA TYR A 305 -11.08 -21.45 6.37
C TYR A 305 -11.70 -20.13 6.87
N ALA A 306 -12.33 -19.35 6.02
CA ALA A 306 -13.05 -18.15 6.45
C ALA A 306 -14.14 -18.47 7.48
N ARG A 307 -14.90 -19.55 7.29
CA ARG A 307 -15.90 -20.02 8.28
C ARG A 307 -15.25 -20.44 9.59
N PHE A 308 -14.08 -21.11 9.54
CA PHE A 308 -13.31 -21.46 10.73
C PHE A 308 -12.95 -20.22 11.54
N LEU A 309 -12.37 -19.19 10.90
CA LEU A 309 -11.99 -17.94 11.56
C LEU A 309 -13.21 -17.24 12.21
N LEU A 310 -14.34 -17.22 11.51
CA LEU A 310 -15.57 -16.61 12.02
C LEU A 310 -16.21 -17.43 13.17
N ALA A 311 -16.12 -18.74 13.13
CA ALA A 311 -16.64 -19.63 14.17
C ALA A 311 -15.77 -19.61 15.44
N HIS A 312 -14.49 -19.24 15.32
CA HIS A 312 -13.52 -19.23 16.42
C HIS A 312 -12.93 -17.84 16.66
N PRO A 313 -13.75 -16.83 17.03
CA PRO A 313 -13.28 -15.44 17.18
C PRO A 313 -12.18 -15.29 18.23
N GLY A 314 -12.21 -16.09 19.31
CA GLY A 314 -11.15 -16.12 20.31
C GLY A 314 -9.80 -16.53 19.71
N TYR A 315 -9.75 -17.59 18.91
CA TYR A 315 -8.55 -18.00 18.18
C TYR A 315 -8.08 -16.90 17.23
N THR A 316 -9.00 -16.37 16.42
CA THR A 316 -8.71 -15.35 15.42
C THR A 316 -8.08 -14.10 16.05
N LEU A 317 -8.67 -13.59 17.14
CA LEU A 317 -8.14 -12.43 17.85
C LEU A 317 -6.81 -12.73 18.54
N THR A 318 -6.70 -13.86 19.24
CA THR A 318 -5.47 -14.21 19.95
C THR A 318 -4.31 -14.41 18.99
N SER A 319 -4.52 -15.17 17.89
CA SER A 319 -3.48 -15.37 16.89
C SER A 319 -3.01 -14.06 16.27
N PHE A 320 -3.94 -13.16 15.93
CA PHE A 320 -3.58 -11.86 15.38
C PHE A 320 -2.82 -10.99 16.38
N THR A 321 -3.30 -10.89 17.61
CA THR A 321 -2.70 -10.01 18.61
C THR A 321 -1.35 -10.49 19.13
N SER A 322 -1.12 -11.82 19.18
CA SER A 322 0.17 -12.39 19.59
C SER A 322 1.29 -12.11 18.58
N GLU A 323 0.96 -11.93 17.31
CA GLU A 323 1.93 -11.70 16.23
C GLU A 323 2.15 -10.21 15.90
N LEU A 324 1.37 -9.30 16.49
CA LEU A 324 1.46 -7.86 16.17
C LEU A 324 2.88 -7.31 16.36
N ASP A 325 3.57 -7.67 17.43
CA ASP A 325 4.95 -7.23 17.65
C ASP A 325 5.88 -7.72 16.56
N GLY A 326 5.77 -8.99 16.16
CA GLY A 326 6.53 -9.56 15.06
C GLY A 326 6.27 -8.86 13.73
N ILE A 327 5.00 -8.60 13.42
CA ILE A 327 4.58 -7.91 12.19
C ILE A 327 5.16 -6.49 12.12
N PHE A 328 5.15 -5.74 13.22
CA PHE A 328 5.67 -4.37 13.25
C PHE A 328 7.18 -4.27 13.47
N SER A 329 7.86 -5.36 13.88
CA SER A 329 9.28 -5.33 14.21
C SER A 329 10.20 -5.12 13.00
N GLU A 330 9.75 -5.51 11.81
CA GLU A 330 10.52 -5.37 10.58
C GLU A 330 10.09 -4.13 9.78
N ASN A 331 11.09 -3.43 9.26
CA ASN A 331 10.88 -2.25 8.41
C ASN A 331 11.86 -2.19 7.23
N ILE A 332 12.56 -3.28 6.92
CA ILE A 332 13.54 -3.35 5.83
C ILE A 332 13.30 -4.65 5.04
N GLN A 333 13.56 -4.61 3.74
CA GLN A 333 13.53 -5.78 2.90
C GLN A 333 14.60 -6.84 3.35
N PRO A 334 14.30 -8.15 3.29
CA PRO A 334 15.19 -9.18 3.80
C PRO A 334 16.16 -9.77 2.73
N TYR A 335 16.17 -9.23 1.50
CA TYR A 335 16.83 -9.90 0.36
C TYR A 335 18.28 -9.50 0.16
N PHE A 336 18.71 -8.34 0.64
CA PHE A 336 20.11 -7.94 0.59
C PHE A 336 20.49 -7.01 1.74
N TYR A 337 21.78 -6.98 2.05
CA TYR A 337 22.38 -6.03 2.98
C TYR A 337 23.18 -4.98 2.18
N SER A 338 22.91 -3.71 2.42
CA SER A 338 23.70 -2.61 1.86
C SER A 338 25.00 -2.42 2.63
N GLU A 339 26.04 -1.95 1.93
CA GLU A 339 27.25 -1.49 2.59
C GLU A 339 26.95 -0.39 3.60
N GLN A 340 27.62 -0.42 4.75
CA GLN A 340 27.48 0.54 5.82
C GLN A 340 28.30 1.79 5.55
N THR A 341 27.91 2.60 4.57
CA THR A 341 28.49 3.93 4.36
C THR A 341 27.94 4.93 5.38
N PRO A 342 28.63 6.05 5.67
CA PRO A 342 28.10 7.10 6.56
C PRO A 342 26.71 7.61 6.12
N ALA A 343 26.47 7.73 4.82
CA ALA A 343 25.17 8.11 4.27
C ALA A 343 24.12 7.06 4.58
N ARG A 344 24.45 5.78 4.44
CA ARG A 344 23.55 4.66 4.76
C ARG A 344 23.19 4.62 6.25
N VAL A 345 24.15 4.84 7.13
CA VAL A 345 23.93 4.91 8.59
C VAL A 345 22.95 6.04 8.92
N ALA A 346 23.12 7.23 8.33
CA ALA A 346 22.21 8.35 8.52
C ALA A 346 20.79 8.06 7.99
N LEU A 347 20.68 7.42 6.82
CA LEU A 347 19.39 6.98 6.26
C LEU A 347 18.71 5.94 7.16
N MET A 348 19.46 5.00 7.74
CA MET A 348 18.93 4.01 8.67
C MET A 348 18.42 4.66 9.97
N ALA A 349 19.14 5.63 10.52
CA ALA A 349 18.66 6.38 11.68
C ALA A 349 17.37 7.15 11.38
N ALA A 350 17.26 7.79 10.22
CA ALA A 350 16.03 8.43 9.77
C ALA A 350 14.90 7.41 9.54
N ASN A 351 15.23 6.24 8.98
CA ASN A 351 14.30 5.14 8.79
C ASN A 351 13.67 4.67 10.11
N ASP A 352 14.48 4.44 11.14
CA ASP A 352 13.99 3.96 12.43
C ASP A 352 13.05 4.97 13.13
N VAL A 353 13.24 6.28 12.85
CA VAL A 353 12.33 7.33 13.33
C VAL A 353 11.03 7.34 12.52
N LEU A 354 11.12 7.26 11.19
CA LEU A 354 9.96 7.41 10.30
C LEU A 354 9.12 6.12 10.20
N HIS A 355 9.76 4.98 10.40
CA HIS A 355 9.14 3.65 10.36
C HIS A 355 9.34 2.92 11.70
N PRO A 356 8.72 3.40 12.79
CA PRO A 356 8.93 2.84 14.13
C PRO A 356 8.53 1.36 14.20
N LYS A 357 9.35 0.56 14.88
CA LYS A 357 9.20 -0.90 15.00
C LYS A 357 8.33 -1.28 16.21
N THR A 358 7.10 -0.75 16.26
CA THR A 358 6.18 -1.01 17.38
C THR A 358 4.73 -1.03 16.93
N HIS A 359 3.95 -1.97 17.45
CA HIS A 359 2.52 -2.06 17.25
C HIS A 359 1.73 -0.89 17.89
N LEU A 360 2.36 -0.11 18.78
CA LEU A 360 1.72 1.06 19.39
C LEU A 360 1.28 2.10 18.37
N ILE A 361 1.83 2.08 17.15
CA ILE A 361 1.37 2.91 16.03
C ILE A 361 -0.11 2.69 15.74
N PHE A 362 -0.57 1.44 15.75
CA PHE A 362 -1.98 1.11 15.54
C PHE A 362 -2.88 1.79 16.59
N ILE A 363 -2.44 1.78 17.85
CA ILE A 363 -3.16 2.47 18.94
C ILE A 363 -3.12 3.98 18.76
N LEU A 364 -1.97 4.53 18.35
CA LEU A 364 -1.81 5.96 18.08
C LEU A 364 -2.71 6.42 16.95
N ASP A 365 -2.83 5.64 15.87
CA ASP A 365 -3.74 5.95 14.77
C ASP A 365 -5.21 5.96 15.20
N ILE A 366 -5.63 5.04 16.06
CA ILE A 366 -6.97 5.07 16.67
C ILE A 366 -7.18 6.37 17.47
N LEU A 367 -6.18 6.77 18.27
CA LEU A 367 -6.25 8.00 19.06
C LEU A 367 -6.27 9.25 18.18
N LEU A 368 -5.49 9.27 17.10
CA LEU A 368 -5.49 10.35 16.10
C LEU A 368 -6.86 10.45 15.42
N MET A 369 -7.41 9.32 14.98
CA MET A 369 -8.75 9.26 14.39
C MET A 369 -9.81 9.77 15.36
N ALA A 370 -9.76 9.34 16.62
CA ALA A 370 -10.66 9.85 17.65
C ALA A 370 -10.51 11.37 17.86
N GLY A 371 -9.27 11.89 17.87
CA GLY A 371 -8.97 13.32 17.99
C GLY A 371 -9.50 14.13 16.80
N LEU A 372 -9.33 13.61 15.57
CA LEU A 372 -9.86 14.25 14.37
C LEU A 372 -11.39 14.21 14.34
N LEU A 373 -12.03 13.09 14.67
CA LEU A 373 -13.48 12.99 14.80
C LEU A 373 -14.03 13.97 15.84
N PHE A 374 -13.41 14.04 17.02
CA PHE A 374 -13.80 15.01 18.06
C PHE A 374 -13.67 16.45 17.55
N SER A 375 -12.59 16.77 16.85
CA SER A 375 -12.40 18.09 16.25
C SER A 375 -13.43 18.38 15.17
N LEU A 376 -13.91 17.37 14.42
CA LEU A 376 -14.95 17.50 13.41
C LEU A 376 -16.30 17.93 14.03
N PHE A 377 -16.67 17.40 15.19
CA PHE A 377 -17.90 17.81 15.89
C PHE A 377 -17.87 19.28 16.32
N ARG A 378 -16.68 19.80 16.61
CA ARG A 378 -16.49 21.20 17.01
C ARG A 378 -16.35 22.16 15.83
N ARG A 379 -15.77 21.69 14.72
CA ARG A 379 -15.40 22.53 13.57
C ARG A 379 -16.13 22.04 12.30
N LYS A 380 -17.21 22.70 11.93
CA LYS A 380 -17.95 22.39 10.68
C LYS A 380 -17.22 22.89 9.43
N ASN A 381 -15.98 22.45 9.20
CA ASN A 381 -15.17 22.84 8.06
C ASN A 381 -15.07 21.68 7.05
N ILE A 382 -15.53 21.92 5.82
CA ILE A 382 -15.54 20.90 4.76
C ILE A 382 -14.15 20.32 4.46
N ASN A 383 -13.10 21.13 4.46
CA ASN A 383 -11.74 20.65 4.20
C ASN A 383 -11.27 19.69 5.31
N PHE A 384 -11.68 19.97 6.55
CA PHE A 384 -11.36 19.10 7.68
C PHE A 384 -12.15 17.78 7.61
N THR A 385 -13.42 17.84 7.23
CA THR A 385 -14.26 16.66 6.98
C THR A 385 -13.62 15.73 5.93
N LEU A 386 -13.03 16.30 4.88
CA LEU A 386 -12.35 15.51 3.84
C LEU A 386 -11.10 14.78 4.38
N TRP A 387 -10.32 15.43 5.25
CA TRP A 387 -9.18 14.78 5.91
C TRP A 387 -9.62 13.62 6.81
N VAL A 388 -10.68 13.82 7.60
CA VAL A 388 -11.25 12.76 8.45
C VAL A 388 -11.74 11.58 7.60
N GLY A 389 -12.41 11.86 6.48
CA GLY A 389 -12.85 10.81 5.55
C GLY A 389 -11.69 10.02 4.93
N LEU A 390 -10.59 10.70 4.60
CA LEU A 390 -9.36 10.06 4.10
C LEU A 390 -8.69 9.18 5.16
N GLU A 391 -8.65 9.64 6.41
CA GLU A 391 -8.11 8.86 7.53
C GLU A 391 -8.92 7.59 7.77
N ILE A 392 -10.24 7.70 7.86
CA ILE A 392 -11.12 6.54 8.01
C ILE A 392 -10.90 5.53 6.88
N TRP A 393 -10.82 6.01 5.64
CA TRP A 393 -10.54 5.13 4.51
C TRP A 393 -9.18 4.45 4.63
N LEU A 394 -8.11 5.18 4.94
CA LEU A 394 -6.75 4.63 5.07
C LEU A 394 -6.68 3.63 6.22
N PHE A 395 -7.25 3.97 7.39
CA PHE A 395 -7.27 3.08 8.55
C PHE A 395 -7.98 1.77 8.26
N LEU A 396 -9.18 1.83 7.70
CA LEU A 396 -9.96 0.63 7.34
C LEU A 396 -9.26 -0.18 6.24
N SER A 397 -8.63 0.50 5.27
CA SER A 397 -7.87 -0.14 4.19
C SER A 397 -6.63 -0.85 4.73
N ALA A 398 -5.84 -0.20 5.59
CA ALA A 398 -4.69 -0.80 6.23
C ALA A 398 -5.10 -2.00 7.10
N SER A 399 -6.18 -1.87 7.88
CA SER A 399 -6.72 -2.96 8.71
C SER A 399 -7.18 -4.15 7.85
N ALA A 400 -7.91 -3.90 6.76
CA ALA A 400 -8.36 -4.97 5.86
C ALA A 400 -7.19 -5.66 5.17
N THR A 401 -6.21 -4.89 4.67
CA THR A 401 -5.01 -5.44 4.02
C THR A 401 -4.16 -6.22 5.01
N MET A 402 -4.02 -5.75 6.24
CA MET A 402 -3.30 -6.45 7.30
C MET A 402 -3.99 -7.78 7.66
N ALA A 403 -5.31 -7.77 7.84
CA ALA A 403 -6.07 -8.99 8.13
C ALA A 403 -5.92 -10.02 7.00
N VAL A 404 -6.03 -9.59 5.74
CA VAL A 404 -5.82 -10.48 4.60
C VAL A 404 -4.37 -10.98 4.54
N GLY A 405 -3.38 -10.10 4.68
CA GLY A 405 -1.96 -10.48 4.68
C GLY A 405 -1.61 -11.45 5.80
N PHE A 406 -2.26 -11.32 6.96
CA PHE A 406 -2.04 -12.18 8.11
C PHE A 406 -2.72 -13.56 7.97
N PHE A 407 -3.98 -13.60 7.57
CA PHE A 407 -4.75 -14.84 7.55
C PHE A 407 -4.67 -15.60 6.23
N ALA A 408 -4.26 -14.98 5.14
CA ALA A 408 -4.24 -15.63 3.82
C ALA A 408 -3.01 -16.52 3.58
N ASP A 409 -1.93 -16.37 4.35
CA ASP A 409 -0.72 -17.19 4.26
C ASP A 409 -0.11 -17.39 5.65
N SER A 410 0.51 -18.56 5.89
CA SER A 410 1.26 -18.84 7.12
C SER A 410 2.75 -18.56 6.98
N ILE A 411 3.25 -18.38 5.75
CA ILE A 411 4.67 -18.17 5.45
C ILE A 411 4.89 -16.70 5.04
N GLY A 412 5.96 -16.08 5.59
CA GLY A 412 6.37 -14.73 5.20
C GLY A 412 5.38 -13.63 5.64
N LEU A 413 4.78 -13.77 6.81
CA LEU A 413 3.78 -12.86 7.38
C LEU A 413 4.22 -11.39 7.33
N THR A 414 5.47 -11.09 7.72
CA THR A 414 6.01 -9.72 7.71
C THR A 414 6.01 -9.10 6.32
N ARG A 415 6.35 -9.87 5.27
CA ARG A 415 6.30 -9.42 3.88
C ARG A 415 4.86 -9.19 3.40
N HIS A 416 3.93 -10.07 3.79
CA HIS A 416 2.53 -9.97 3.36
C HIS A 416 1.78 -8.83 4.05
N THR A 417 2.13 -8.51 5.30
CA THR A 417 1.53 -7.44 6.08
C THR A 417 2.25 -6.10 5.96
N MET A 418 3.50 -6.08 5.45
CA MET A 418 4.36 -4.91 5.39
C MET A 418 3.69 -3.69 4.76
N PHE A 419 2.98 -3.86 3.64
CA PHE A 419 2.29 -2.75 3.00
C PHE A 419 1.24 -2.11 3.92
N ALA A 420 0.49 -2.90 4.66
CA ALA A 420 -0.48 -2.40 5.63
C ALA A 420 0.20 -1.68 6.81
N VAL A 421 1.30 -2.22 7.29
CA VAL A 421 2.12 -1.59 8.34
C VAL A 421 2.63 -0.23 7.89
N GLU A 422 3.13 -0.12 6.65
CA GLU A 422 3.60 1.15 6.11
C GLU A 422 2.44 2.14 5.86
N MET A 423 1.24 1.67 5.57
CA MET A 423 0.05 2.53 5.53
C MET A 423 -0.27 3.13 6.91
N PHE A 424 -0.20 2.36 8.00
CA PHE A 424 -0.37 2.87 9.37
C PHE A 424 0.71 3.90 9.72
N ARG A 425 1.99 3.59 9.45
CA ARG A 425 3.11 4.51 9.69
C ARG A 425 2.96 5.83 8.92
N LEU A 426 2.61 5.76 7.63
CA LEU A 426 2.36 6.96 6.81
C LEU A 426 1.17 7.76 7.33
N MET A 427 0.09 7.07 7.69
CA MET A 427 -1.13 7.66 8.22
C MET A 427 -0.84 8.45 9.50
N MET A 428 -0.11 7.87 10.45
CA MET A 428 0.35 8.54 11.65
C MET A 428 1.00 9.90 11.33
N TRP A 429 1.98 9.93 10.43
CA TRP A 429 2.69 11.18 10.09
C TRP A 429 1.80 12.20 9.38
N VAL A 430 1.03 11.77 8.39
CA VAL A 430 0.17 12.68 7.62
C VAL A 430 -0.87 13.32 8.54
N PHE A 431 -1.53 12.54 9.39
CA PHE A 431 -2.62 13.05 10.22
C PHE A 431 -2.14 13.79 11.46
N LEU A 432 -0.94 13.49 11.99
CA LEU A 432 -0.27 14.36 12.97
C LEU A 432 -0.04 15.76 12.38
N ILE A 433 0.47 15.86 11.15
CA ILE A 433 0.69 17.14 10.47
C ILE A 433 -0.65 17.87 10.24
N VAL A 434 -1.69 17.15 9.81
CA VAL A 434 -3.02 17.73 9.60
C VAL A 434 -3.61 18.24 10.91
N LEU A 435 -3.52 17.47 11.98
CA LEU A 435 -4.00 17.87 13.30
C LEU A 435 -3.26 19.11 13.80
N PHE A 436 -1.93 19.17 13.61
CA PHE A 436 -1.10 20.32 13.95
C PHE A 436 -1.48 21.57 13.14
N ASP A 437 -1.68 21.43 11.80
CA ASP A 437 -2.16 22.53 10.95
C ASP A 437 -3.51 23.06 11.41
N GLN A 438 -4.41 22.16 11.83
CA GLN A 438 -5.73 22.57 12.31
C GLN A 438 -5.68 23.25 13.68
N SER A 439 -4.79 22.79 14.59
CA SER A 439 -4.65 23.39 15.93
C SER A 439 -4.10 24.82 15.86
N ASN A 440 -3.22 25.08 14.89
CA ASN A 440 -2.59 26.39 14.69
C ASN A 440 -3.47 27.39 13.91
N ARG A 441 -4.59 26.96 13.33
CA ARG A 441 -5.57 27.88 12.77
C ARG A 441 -6.22 28.63 13.93
N LYS A 442 -5.72 29.83 14.20
CA LYS A 442 -6.41 30.78 15.08
C LYS A 442 -7.85 30.86 14.62
N ASP A 443 -8.76 30.65 15.53
CA ASP A 443 -10.19 30.67 15.29
C ASP A 443 -10.57 31.88 14.44
N GLU A 444 -10.78 31.71 13.15
CA GLU A 444 -11.62 32.62 12.34
C GLU A 444 -13.10 32.45 12.78
N PHE A 445 -13.32 32.09 14.03
CA PHE A 445 -14.60 32.13 14.71
C PHE A 445 -14.75 33.48 15.37
N GLN A 446 -14.95 34.49 14.55
CA GLN A 446 -15.72 35.66 14.98
C GLN A 446 -16.84 35.90 13.99
N ILE A 447 -18.00 35.39 14.38
CA ILE A 447 -19.29 36.03 14.23
C ILE A 447 -19.70 36.42 12.78
N SER A 448 -20.50 35.58 12.19
CA SER A 448 -21.60 36.05 11.34
C SER A 448 -22.88 35.32 11.73
#